data_eaa1bed636602d3ce4d14ab1f0f4d434
#
_entry.id   eaa1bed636602d3ce4d14ab1f0f4d434
#
_cell.length_a   1.000
_cell.length_b   1.000
_cell.length_c   1.000
_cell.angle_alpha   90.00
_cell.angle_beta   90.00
_cell.angle_gamma   90.00
#
_symmetry.space_group_name_H-M   'P 1'
#
loop_
_entity.id
_entity.type
_entity.pdbx_description
1 polymer ?
#
loop_
_entity_poly.entity_id
_entity_poly.type
_entity_poly.pdbx_seq_one_letter_code
_entity_poly.pdbx_strand_id
1 'polypeptide(L)'
;MMLMLYTRKGDRGTTKFFSAKGGFASGGDSEKERRVSKASCNTEALGALDELNSFLGFVKVGAKSGDIQVPGSSVKFSEVLHGVQENLFIVQAEAAGSPDKKISEIKVKEAEMIVDAIEKEIPSITGFSISGGTSLSALLDTARAMSRKTERRIVALAESGDRDMSEHTRSYMNRLSSLLFALARYVNHKAGVNEQNPSYK
;
A
#
# COMPACT_ATOMS: atom_id res chain seq x y z
N MET A 1 -26.64 2.07 -13.30
CA MET A 1 -25.82 1.50 -14.37
C MET A 1 -25.22 0.20 -13.85
N MET A 2 -25.59 -0.95 -14.44
CA MET A 2 -25.10 -2.25 -14.00
C MET A 2 -23.63 -2.40 -14.41
N LEU A 3 -22.73 -2.58 -13.45
CA LEU A 3 -21.31 -2.84 -13.72
C LEU A 3 -21.19 -4.24 -14.32
N MET A 4 -20.74 -4.36 -15.55
CA MET A 4 -20.43 -5.64 -16.17
C MET A 4 -19.16 -6.22 -15.54
N LEU A 5 -19.16 -7.49 -15.16
CA LEU A 5 -18.00 -8.16 -14.55
C LEU A 5 -16.81 -8.27 -15.51
N TYR A 6 -17.04 -8.28 -16.82
CA TYR A 6 -15.99 -8.29 -17.85
C TYR A 6 -16.46 -7.62 -19.15
N THR A 7 -15.53 -7.07 -19.93
CA THR A 7 -15.85 -6.35 -21.17
C THR A 7 -15.20 -6.94 -22.42
N ARG A 8 -14.31 -7.92 -22.31
CA ARG A 8 -13.45 -8.50 -23.37
C ARG A 8 -12.56 -7.49 -24.11
N LYS A 9 -12.64 -6.19 -23.75
CA LYS A 9 -11.86 -5.12 -24.41
C LYS A 9 -10.35 -5.18 -24.08
N GLY A 10 -9.96 -5.96 -23.08
CA GLY A 10 -8.58 -6.11 -22.61
C GLY A 10 -7.81 -7.32 -23.17
N ASP A 11 -8.45 -8.17 -23.99
CA ASP A 11 -7.89 -9.47 -24.42
C ASP A 11 -6.65 -9.33 -25.32
N ARG A 12 -6.46 -8.16 -25.94
CA ARG A 12 -5.30 -7.83 -26.79
C ARG A 12 -4.13 -7.20 -26.00
N GLY A 13 -4.05 -7.36 -24.68
CA GLY A 13 -2.94 -6.87 -23.85
C GLY A 13 -2.93 -5.35 -23.63
N THR A 14 -4.06 -4.66 -23.84
CA THR A 14 -4.19 -3.23 -23.56
C THR A 14 -5.32 -2.94 -22.60
N THR A 15 -5.23 -1.79 -21.89
CA THR A 15 -6.25 -1.31 -20.95
C THR A 15 -6.51 0.19 -21.15
N LYS A 16 -7.57 0.70 -20.53
CA LYS A 16 -7.85 2.14 -20.44
C LYS A 16 -7.63 2.62 -19.04
N PHE A 17 -7.08 3.83 -18.88
CA PHE A 17 -7.06 4.53 -17.60
C PHE A 17 -8.26 5.48 -17.46
N PHE A 18 -8.53 5.84 -16.22
CA PHE A 18 -9.46 6.91 -15.90
C PHE A 18 -8.96 8.22 -16.52
N SER A 19 -9.83 8.93 -17.24
CA SER A 19 -9.52 10.25 -17.80
C SER A 19 -10.21 11.32 -16.96
N ALA A 20 -9.45 12.29 -16.43
CA ALA A 20 -9.96 13.40 -15.63
C ALA A 20 -10.98 14.31 -16.36
N LYS A 21 -11.12 14.17 -17.69
CA LYS A 21 -12.04 14.98 -18.53
C LYS A 21 -13.43 14.35 -18.71
N GLY A 22 -13.91 13.48 -17.81
CA GLY A 22 -15.29 13.05 -17.87
C GLY A 22 -15.59 11.57 -17.66
N GLY A 23 -15.06 10.98 -16.61
CA GLY A 23 -15.42 9.61 -16.26
C GLY A 23 -14.89 8.57 -17.27
N PHE A 24 -15.45 7.38 -17.26
CA PHE A 24 -15.20 6.38 -18.32
C PHE A 24 -15.57 7.00 -19.68
N ALA A 25 -14.57 7.28 -20.51
CA ALA A 25 -14.75 7.97 -21.78
C ALA A 25 -15.84 7.27 -22.62
N SER A 26 -16.99 7.93 -22.73
CA SER A 26 -18.06 7.56 -23.64
C SER A 26 -17.64 7.92 -25.07
N GLY A 27 -17.71 6.92 -25.93
CA GLY A 27 -17.63 6.86 -27.38
C GLY A 27 -17.26 8.11 -28.22
N GLY A 28 -16.12 8.04 -28.89
CA GLY A 28 -15.68 8.89 -29.98
C GLY A 28 -14.38 8.34 -30.54
N ASP A 29 -14.00 8.71 -31.76
CA ASP A 29 -12.82 8.23 -32.49
C ASP A 29 -11.48 8.42 -31.77
N SER A 30 -11.45 9.22 -30.69
CA SER A 30 -10.33 9.34 -29.73
C SER A 30 -10.12 8.10 -28.84
N GLU A 31 -10.94 7.05 -28.96
CA GLU A 31 -10.90 5.86 -28.10
C GLU A 31 -9.63 5.01 -28.30
N LYS A 32 -9.08 4.97 -29.51
CA LYS A 32 -7.84 4.24 -29.85
C LYS A 32 -6.60 4.89 -29.22
N GLU A 33 -6.59 6.21 -29.10
CA GLU A 33 -5.43 6.98 -28.60
C GLU A 33 -5.22 6.90 -27.07
N ARG A 34 -6.20 6.37 -26.32
CA ARG A 34 -6.18 6.34 -24.84
C ARG A 34 -5.95 4.95 -24.25
N ARG A 35 -5.69 3.95 -25.06
CA ARG A 35 -5.36 2.61 -24.57
C ARG A 35 -3.85 2.49 -24.40
N VAL A 36 -3.44 1.94 -23.23
CA VAL A 36 -2.04 1.69 -22.88
C VAL A 36 -1.78 0.19 -22.80
N SER A 37 -0.53 -0.20 -22.99
CA SER A 37 -0.09 -1.57 -22.79
C SER A 37 -0.29 -1.98 -21.32
N LYS A 38 -0.74 -3.21 -21.10
CA LYS A 38 -0.77 -3.80 -19.75
C LYS A 38 0.63 -4.02 -19.16
N ALA A 39 1.69 -3.93 -19.96
CA ALA A 39 3.09 -4.00 -19.55
C ALA A 39 3.73 -2.61 -19.36
N SER A 40 2.96 -1.51 -19.41
CA SER A 40 3.50 -0.17 -19.15
C SER A 40 3.82 0.05 -17.65
N CYS A 41 4.76 0.96 -17.36
CA CYS A 41 5.09 1.35 -15.98
C CYS A 41 3.86 1.75 -15.17
N ASN A 42 2.90 2.44 -15.81
CA ASN A 42 1.67 2.87 -15.19
C ASN A 42 0.79 1.67 -14.78
N THR A 43 0.60 0.70 -15.68
CA THR A 43 -0.20 -0.52 -15.38
C THR A 43 0.48 -1.39 -14.32
N GLU A 44 1.82 -1.50 -14.36
CA GLU A 44 2.61 -2.20 -13.35
C GLU A 44 2.49 -1.55 -11.96
N ALA A 45 2.52 -0.21 -11.89
CA ALA A 45 2.35 0.51 -10.63
C ALA A 45 0.94 0.32 -10.05
N LEU A 46 -0.10 0.45 -10.89
CA LEU A 46 -1.48 0.22 -10.47
C LEU A 46 -1.73 -1.24 -10.06
N GLY A 47 -1.17 -2.20 -10.78
CA GLY A 47 -1.25 -3.62 -10.42
C GLY A 47 -0.56 -3.93 -9.09
N ALA A 48 0.61 -3.35 -8.83
CA ALA A 48 1.31 -3.52 -7.56
C ALA A 48 0.55 -2.88 -6.38
N LEU A 49 -0.12 -1.74 -6.59
CA LEU A 49 -0.98 -1.11 -5.59
C LEU A 49 -2.20 -1.97 -5.28
N ASP A 50 -2.83 -2.56 -6.30
CA ASP A 50 -3.98 -3.45 -6.14
C ASP A 50 -3.60 -4.75 -5.42
N GLU A 51 -2.46 -5.37 -5.79
CA GLU A 51 -1.90 -6.54 -5.12
C GLU A 51 -1.66 -6.27 -3.62
N LEU A 52 -1.01 -5.15 -3.30
CA LEU A 52 -0.76 -4.75 -1.91
C LEU A 52 -2.06 -4.49 -1.15
N ASN A 53 -3.01 -3.75 -1.74
CA ASN A 53 -4.29 -3.42 -1.11
C ASN A 53 -5.12 -4.67 -0.83
N SER A 54 -5.17 -5.60 -1.78
CA SER A 54 -5.85 -6.89 -1.62
C SER A 54 -5.21 -7.74 -0.52
N PHE A 55 -3.87 -7.80 -0.47
CA PHE A 55 -3.15 -8.52 0.58
C PHE A 55 -3.39 -7.89 1.97
N LEU A 56 -3.40 -6.56 2.07
CA LEU A 56 -3.75 -5.87 3.33
C LEU A 56 -5.17 -6.18 3.80
N GLY A 57 -6.10 -6.46 2.88
CA GLY A 57 -7.42 -6.98 3.22
C GLY A 57 -7.34 -8.30 3.97
N PHE A 58 -6.48 -9.22 3.53
CA PHE A 58 -6.22 -10.49 4.21
C PHE A 58 -5.56 -10.30 5.58
N VAL A 59 -4.54 -9.44 5.66
CA VAL A 59 -3.87 -9.08 6.93
C VAL A 59 -4.88 -8.50 7.93
N LYS A 60 -5.75 -7.58 7.47
CA LYS A 60 -6.78 -6.95 8.29
C LYS A 60 -7.78 -7.95 8.87
N VAL A 61 -8.18 -8.96 8.10
CA VAL A 61 -9.05 -10.05 8.60
C VAL A 61 -8.32 -10.84 9.69
N GLY A 62 -7.03 -11.14 9.50
CA GLY A 62 -6.20 -11.78 10.52
C GLY A 62 -6.05 -10.94 11.80
N ALA A 63 -5.95 -9.62 11.67
CA ALA A 63 -5.83 -8.71 12.81
C ALA A 63 -7.08 -8.67 13.69
N LYS A 64 -8.28 -8.84 13.12
CA LYS A 64 -9.55 -8.77 13.87
C LYS A 64 -9.71 -9.88 14.93
N SER A 65 -9.04 -11.01 14.80
CA SER A 65 -9.18 -12.13 15.74
C SER A 65 -8.53 -11.90 17.11
N GLY A 66 -7.76 -10.84 17.28
CA GLY A 66 -7.15 -10.47 18.55
C GLY A 66 -6.77 -8.99 18.57
N ASP A 67 -7.68 -8.14 18.15
CA ASP A 67 -7.48 -6.77 17.68
C ASP A 67 -6.67 -5.91 18.65
N ILE A 68 -5.37 -5.86 18.39
CA ILE A 68 -4.38 -5.13 19.19
C ILE A 68 -4.59 -3.63 18.98
N GLN A 69 -4.52 -2.84 20.05
CA GLN A 69 -4.56 -1.38 20.00
C GLN A 69 -3.17 -0.78 19.77
N VAL A 70 -3.13 0.34 19.07
CA VAL A 70 -1.93 1.19 18.97
C VAL A 70 -1.60 1.71 20.38
N PRO A 71 -0.34 1.68 20.82
CA PRO A 71 0.06 2.18 22.13
C PRO A 71 -0.43 3.61 22.39
N GLY A 72 -0.97 3.84 23.59
CA GLY A 72 -1.49 5.15 23.98
C GLY A 72 -2.74 5.62 23.24
N SER A 73 -3.42 4.73 22.49
CA SER A 73 -4.59 5.05 21.67
C SER A 73 -5.67 3.96 21.81
N SER A 74 -6.93 4.34 21.49
CA SER A 74 -8.03 3.38 21.32
C SER A 74 -8.10 2.78 19.92
N VAL A 75 -7.28 3.26 18.99
CA VAL A 75 -7.27 2.83 17.58
C VAL A 75 -6.74 1.40 17.47
N LYS A 76 -7.46 0.55 16.79
CA LYS A 76 -7.11 -0.85 16.58
C LYS A 76 -6.28 -1.06 15.32
N PHE A 77 -5.47 -2.10 15.29
CA PHE A 77 -4.66 -2.43 14.11
C PHE A 77 -5.51 -2.69 12.86
N SER A 78 -6.69 -3.29 13.02
CA SER A 78 -7.61 -3.46 11.90
C SER A 78 -8.12 -2.13 11.32
N GLU A 79 -8.27 -1.09 12.14
CA GLU A 79 -8.64 0.26 11.73
C GLU A 79 -7.47 0.97 11.03
N VAL A 80 -6.25 0.83 11.57
CA VAL A 80 -5.02 1.32 10.90
C VAL A 80 -4.89 0.71 9.50
N LEU A 81 -5.03 -0.62 9.39
CA LEU A 81 -4.94 -1.32 8.10
C LEU A 81 -6.05 -0.90 7.13
N HIS A 82 -7.27 -0.64 7.65
CA HIS A 82 -8.35 -0.09 6.83
C HIS A 82 -8.00 1.31 6.32
N GLY A 83 -7.48 2.19 7.17
CA GLY A 83 -7.03 3.53 6.78
C GLY A 83 -5.90 3.47 5.73
N VAL A 84 -4.98 2.51 5.85
CA VAL A 84 -3.95 2.27 4.81
C VAL A 84 -4.59 1.88 3.48
N GLN A 85 -5.58 0.99 3.47
CA GLN A 85 -6.28 0.59 2.25
C GLN A 85 -6.98 1.78 1.57
N GLU A 86 -7.67 2.64 2.34
CA GLU A 86 -8.27 3.88 1.83
C GLU A 86 -7.22 4.82 1.24
N ASN A 87 -6.07 4.97 1.90
CA ASN A 87 -4.98 5.79 1.40
C ASN A 87 -4.37 5.22 0.10
N LEU A 88 -4.27 3.90 -0.04
CA LEU A 88 -3.82 3.26 -1.28
C LEU A 88 -4.77 3.53 -2.45
N PHE A 89 -6.09 3.64 -2.23
CA PHE A 89 -7.03 4.09 -3.27
C PHE A 89 -6.76 5.53 -3.72
N ILE A 90 -6.33 6.42 -2.80
CA ILE A 90 -5.91 7.78 -3.16
C ILE A 90 -4.65 7.72 -4.04
N VAL A 91 -3.65 6.91 -3.65
CA VAL A 91 -2.42 6.71 -4.45
C VAL A 91 -2.74 6.13 -5.82
N GLN A 92 -3.65 5.14 -5.91
CA GLN A 92 -4.11 4.57 -7.19
C GLN A 92 -4.77 5.63 -8.07
N ALA A 93 -5.61 6.50 -7.49
CA ALA A 93 -6.26 7.56 -8.23
C ALA A 93 -5.24 8.58 -8.80
N GLU A 94 -4.23 8.97 -8.01
CA GLU A 94 -3.15 9.85 -8.47
C GLU A 94 -2.33 9.17 -9.57
N ALA A 95 -1.91 7.92 -9.39
CA ALA A 95 -1.19 7.14 -10.40
C ALA A 95 -2.00 6.95 -11.69
N ALA A 96 -3.33 6.83 -11.59
CA ALA A 96 -4.23 6.80 -12.74
C ALA A 96 -4.43 8.16 -13.41
N GLY A 97 -3.95 9.27 -12.83
CA GLY A 97 -3.99 10.62 -13.39
C GLY A 97 -5.12 11.50 -12.87
N SER A 98 -5.70 11.19 -11.69
CA SER A 98 -6.64 12.09 -11.03
C SER A 98 -5.91 13.35 -10.55
N PRO A 99 -6.36 14.57 -10.91
CA PRO A 99 -5.68 15.81 -10.50
C PRO A 99 -5.90 16.14 -9.02
N ASP A 100 -7.03 15.71 -8.46
CA ASP A 100 -7.50 16.17 -7.14
C ASP A 100 -7.26 15.15 -6.02
N LYS A 101 -6.86 13.91 -6.35
CA LYS A 101 -6.64 12.84 -5.40
C LYS A 101 -5.15 12.68 -5.13
N LYS A 102 -4.70 13.21 -3.98
CA LYS A 102 -3.31 13.15 -3.51
C LYS A 102 -3.28 12.86 -2.03
N ILE A 103 -2.25 12.20 -1.58
CA ILE A 103 -1.98 12.04 -0.14
C ILE A 103 -1.66 13.42 0.44
N SER A 104 -2.27 13.76 1.58
CA SER A 104 -1.96 14.96 2.34
C SER A 104 -0.82 14.73 3.33
N GLU A 105 -0.14 15.81 3.73
CA GLU A 105 0.89 15.78 4.78
C GLU A 105 0.37 15.14 6.08
N ILE A 106 -0.90 15.39 6.44
CA ILE A 106 -1.53 14.84 7.64
C ILE A 106 -1.47 13.31 7.63
N LYS A 107 -1.76 12.66 6.48
CA LYS A 107 -1.73 11.19 6.36
C LYS A 107 -0.32 10.60 6.52
N VAL A 108 0.71 11.34 6.11
CA VAL A 108 2.10 10.96 6.37
C VAL A 108 2.39 11.02 7.86
N LYS A 109 2.03 12.13 8.50
CA LYS A 109 2.22 12.32 9.95
C LYS A 109 1.45 11.31 10.80
N GLU A 110 0.22 10.96 10.41
CA GLU A 110 -0.55 9.90 11.08
C GLU A 110 0.20 8.57 11.10
N ALA A 111 0.81 8.18 9.97
CA ALA A 111 1.61 6.96 9.90
C ALA A 111 2.88 7.05 10.77
N GLU A 112 3.57 8.20 10.77
CA GLU A 112 4.74 8.47 11.60
C GLU A 112 4.40 8.42 13.09
N MET A 113 3.30 9.02 13.52
CA MET A 113 2.85 8.98 14.92
C MET A 113 2.59 7.57 15.43
N ILE A 114 2.05 6.68 14.59
CA ILE A 114 1.83 5.28 14.98
C ILE A 114 3.18 4.56 15.13
N VAL A 115 4.12 4.78 14.22
CA VAL A 115 5.48 4.22 14.33
C VAL A 115 6.16 4.67 15.61
N ASP A 116 6.15 5.98 15.89
CA ASP A 116 6.76 6.58 17.09
C ASP A 116 6.14 6.05 18.39
N ALA A 117 4.82 5.85 18.39
CA ALA A 117 4.12 5.27 19.54
C ALA A 117 4.56 3.83 19.81
N ILE A 118 4.72 3.03 18.76
CA ILE A 118 5.17 1.64 18.86
C ILE A 118 6.65 1.57 19.30
N GLU A 119 7.52 2.42 18.73
CA GLU A 119 8.95 2.44 19.08
C GLU A 119 9.20 2.72 20.56
N LYS A 120 8.33 3.47 21.22
CA LYS A 120 8.42 3.74 22.68
C LYS A 120 8.06 2.55 23.55
N GLU A 121 7.31 1.59 23.01
CA GLU A 121 6.78 0.43 23.76
C GLU A 121 7.63 -0.84 23.57
N ILE A 122 8.30 -0.96 22.42
CA ILE A 122 9.09 -2.16 22.12
C ILE A 122 10.58 -1.95 22.48
N PRO A 123 11.34 -3.02 22.75
CA PRO A 123 12.78 -2.92 22.87
C PRO A 123 13.42 -2.35 21.61
N SER A 124 14.48 -1.56 21.79
CA SER A 124 15.23 -0.97 20.68
C SER A 124 15.70 -2.04 19.68
N ILE A 125 15.42 -1.82 18.40
CA ILE A 125 15.81 -2.73 17.33
C ILE A 125 17.28 -2.49 17.00
N THR A 126 18.14 -3.44 17.31
CA THR A 126 19.61 -3.32 17.16
C THR A 126 20.16 -4.05 15.93
N GLY A 127 19.30 -4.69 15.13
CA GLY A 127 19.74 -5.47 13.95
C GLY A 127 18.58 -5.91 13.07
N PHE A 128 18.90 -6.76 12.08
CA PHE A 128 17.88 -7.38 11.26
C PHE A 128 17.19 -8.50 12.01
N SER A 129 15.86 -8.58 11.88
CA SER A 129 15.06 -9.69 12.40
C SER A 129 14.70 -10.65 11.29
N ILE A 130 14.76 -11.95 11.56
CA ILE A 130 14.18 -12.97 10.68
C ILE A 130 12.66 -12.83 10.75
N SER A 131 12.03 -12.67 9.59
CA SER A 131 10.57 -12.49 9.48
C SER A 131 9.82 -13.70 10.05
N GLY A 132 8.70 -13.45 10.76
CA GLY A 132 7.88 -14.50 11.36
C GLY A 132 7.57 -14.21 12.82
N GLY A 133 7.36 -15.28 13.60
CA GLY A 133 6.92 -15.22 14.99
C GLY A 133 5.46 -15.63 15.08
N THR A 134 4.52 -14.68 15.13
CA THR A 134 3.10 -14.99 15.03
C THR A 134 2.62 -15.00 13.56
N SER A 135 1.47 -15.61 13.30
CA SER A 135 0.86 -15.59 11.95
C SER A 135 0.61 -14.16 11.47
N LEU A 136 0.13 -13.27 12.36
CA LEU A 136 -0.15 -11.88 12.01
C LEU A 136 1.14 -11.11 11.71
N SER A 137 2.20 -11.30 12.50
CA SER A 137 3.49 -10.64 12.24
C SER A 137 4.11 -11.11 10.91
N ALA A 138 4.02 -12.39 10.59
CA ALA A 138 4.48 -12.93 9.31
C ALA A 138 3.73 -12.33 8.10
N LEU A 139 2.42 -12.16 8.22
CA LEU A 139 1.60 -11.49 7.21
C LEU A 139 1.97 -10.01 7.07
N LEU A 140 2.21 -9.30 8.17
CA LEU A 140 2.65 -7.90 8.18
C LEU A 140 4.06 -7.75 7.56
N ASP A 141 4.99 -8.67 7.83
CA ASP A 141 6.31 -8.68 7.18
C ASP A 141 6.21 -8.91 5.66
N THR A 142 5.29 -9.76 5.22
CA THR A 142 4.99 -9.97 3.81
C THR A 142 4.43 -8.70 3.18
N ALA A 143 3.44 -8.06 3.82
CA ALA A 143 2.87 -6.79 3.38
C ALA A 143 3.93 -5.69 3.29
N ARG A 144 4.86 -5.63 4.25
CA ARG A 144 6.01 -4.72 4.23
C ARG A 144 6.89 -4.93 2.99
N ALA A 145 7.20 -6.17 2.67
CA ALA A 145 8.01 -6.48 1.47
C ALA A 145 7.27 -6.09 0.17
N MET A 146 5.95 -6.33 0.12
CA MET A 146 5.09 -5.92 -0.99
C MET A 146 5.00 -4.40 -1.08
N SER A 147 4.88 -3.66 0.03
CA SER A 147 4.84 -2.19 0.02
C SER A 147 6.13 -1.59 -0.56
N ARG A 148 7.29 -2.15 -0.26
CA ARG A 148 8.57 -1.75 -0.85
C ARG A 148 8.66 -2.06 -2.35
N LYS A 149 8.10 -3.19 -2.80
CA LYS A 149 7.97 -3.49 -4.24
C LYS A 149 7.09 -2.44 -4.93
N THR A 150 5.95 -2.13 -4.31
CA THR A 150 4.99 -1.13 -4.82
C THR A 150 5.59 0.27 -4.86
N GLU A 151 6.30 0.69 -3.81
CA GLU A 151 7.04 1.96 -3.76
C GLU A 151 8.00 2.09 -4.96
N ARG A 152 8.81 1.06 -5.24
CA ARG A 152 9.71 1.07 -6.40
C ARG A 152 8.96 1.18 -7.74
N ARG A 153 7.75 0.63 -7.88
CA ARG A 153 6.93 0.79 -9.09
C ARG A 153 6.37 2.21 -9.21
N ILE A 154 6.01 2.85 -8.10
CA ILE A 154 5.62 4.27 -8.08
C ILE A 154 6.78 5.18 -8.45
N VAL A 155 7.98 4.90 -7.95
CA VAL A 155 9.19 5.64 -8.33
C VAL A 155 9.45 5.49 -9.83
N ALA A 156 9.44 4.26 -10.35
CA ALA A 156 9.64 4.00 -11.79
C ALA A 156 8.59 4.71 -12.66
N LEU A 157 7.33 4.79 -12.21
CA LEU A 157 6.27 5.54 -12.89
C LEU A 157 6.57 7.05 -12.93
N ALA A 158 7.07 7.62 -11.81
CA ALA A 158 7.43 9.03 -11.76
C ALA A 158 8.66 9.34 -12.65
N GLU A 159 9.66 8.45 -12.65
CA GLU A 159 10.88 8.58 -13.46
C GLU A 159 10.64 8.40 -14.96
N SER A 160 9.63 7.61 -15.36
CA SER A 160 9.25 7.47 -16.77
C SER A 160 8.68 8.75 -17.40
N GLY A 161 8.29 9.73 -16.58
CA GLY A 161 7.64 10.95 -17.01
C GLY A 161 6.15 10.77 -17.37
N ASP A 162 5.61 9.56 -17.28
CA ASP A 162 4.20 9.28 -17.57
C ASP A 162 3.25 9.93 -16.56
N ARG A 163 3.73 10.06 -15.29
CA ARG A 163 2.97 10.66 -14.18
C ARG A 163 3.91 11.35 -13.20
N ASP A 164 3.53 12.55 -12.81
CA ASP A 164 4.14 13.22 -11.67
C ASP A 164 3.41 12.79 -10.39
N MET A 165 4.14 12.15 -9.47
CA MET A 165 3.64 11.71 -8.19
C MET A 165 3.99 12.75 -7.13
N SER A 166 2.99 13.21 -6.37
CA SER A 166 3.19 14.25 -5.35
C SER A 166 4.20 13.84 -4.28
N GLU A 167 4.85 14.82 -3.68
CA GLU A 167 5.85 14.62 -2.63
C GLU A 167 5.27 13.82 -1.45
N HIS A 168 4.09 14.19 -0.98
CA HIS A 168 3.45 13.50 0.15
C HIS A 168 3.05 12.07 -0.19
N THR A 169 2.67 11.78 -1.44
CA THR A 169 2.40 10.41 -1.88
C THR A 169 3.68 9.56 -1.86
N ARG A 170 4.79 10.09 -2.35
CA ARG A 170 6.09 9.40 -2.29
C ARG A 170 6.54 9.19 -0.84
N SER A 171 6.41 10.22 0.01
CA SER A 171 6.72 10.12 1.43
C SER A 171 5.86 9.08 2.14
N TYR A 172 4.56 9.06 1.87
CA TYR A 172 3.63 8.07 2.43
C TYR A 172 4.01 6.64 2.03
N MET A 173 4.28 6.39 0.75
CA MET A 173 4.67 5.06 0.28
C MET A 173 5.98 4.58 0.93
N ASN A 174 6.93 5.48 1.17
CA ASN A 174 8.15 5.17 1.91
C ASN A 174 7.85 4.85 3.39
N ARG A 175 7.03 5.67 4.08
CA ARG A 175 6.62 5.45 5.49
C ARG A 175 5.78 4.19 5.68
N LEU A 176 5.01 3.78 4.67
CA LEU A 176 4.15 2.60 4.75
C LEU A 176 4.95 1.33 5.10
N SER A 177 6.14 1.16 4.54
CA SER A 177 6.99 0.02 4.88
C SER A 177 7.47 0.05 6.33
N SER A 178 7.75 1.24 6.88
CA SER A 178 8.12 1.42 8.30
C SER A 178 6.93 1.14 9.22
N LEU A 179 5.74 1.63 8.86
CA LEU A 179 4.51 1.36 9.60
C LEU A 179 4.22 -0.15 9.69
N LEU A 180 4.26 -0.86 8.56
CA LEU A 180 4.00 -2.31 8.55
C LEU A 180 5.06 -3.09 9.33
N PHE A 181 6.31 -2.64 9.30
CA PHE A 181 7.38 -3.21 10.11
C PHE A 181 7.13 -3.00 11.61
N ALA A 182 6.80 -1.78 12.02
CA ALA A 182 6.49 -1.47 13.43
C ALA A 182 5.31 -2.30 13.95
N LEU A 183 4.23 -2.40 13.15
CA LEU A 183 3.08 -3.24 13.49
C LEU A 183 3.49 -4.72 13.68
N ALA A 184 4.33 -5.27 12.80
CA ALA A 184 4.80 -6.65 12.90
C ALA A 184 5.62 -6.88 14.19
N ARG A 185 6.55 -5.97 14.48
CA ARG A 185 7.37 -6.04 15.72
C ARG A 185 6.51 -5.93 16.98
N TYR A 186 5.56 -5.03 16.99
CA TYR A 186 4.66 -4.88 18.12
C TYR A 186 3.78 -6.11 18.37
N VAL A 187 3.27 -6.73 17.31
CA VAL A 187 2.51 -7.99 17.42
C VAL A 187 3.35 -9.09 18.09
N ASN A 188 4.61 -9.26 17.67
CA ASN A 188 5.53 -10.22 18.27
C ASN A 188 5.83 -9.87 19.75
N HIS A 189 6.08 -8.60 20.03
CA HIS A 189 6.31 -8.12 21.40
C HIS A 189 5.13 -8.44 22.33
N LYS A 190 3.90 -8.12 21.89
CA LYS A 190 2.68 -8.40 22.67
C LYS A 190 2.42 -9.89 22.88
N ALA A 191 2.88 -10.73 21.95
CA ALA A 191 2.80 -12.19 22.03
C ALA A 191 3.96 -12.83 22.82
N GLY A 192 4.93 -12.03 23.32
CA GLY A 192 6.11 -12.55 24.01
C GLY A 192 7.07 -13.33 23.11
N VAL A 193 7.04 -13.09 21.80
CA VAL A 193 7.92 -13.76 20.83
C VAL A 193 9.30 -13.11 20.85
N ASN A 194 10.33 -13.91 21.11
CA ASN A 194 11.71 -13.48 20.94
C ASN A 194 12.12 -13.58 19.47
N GLU A 195 12.32 -12.44 18.84
CA GLU A 195 12.75 -12.38 17.46
C GLU A 195 14.22 -12.77 17.32
N GLN A 196 14.52 -13.51 16.25
CA GLN A 196 15.87 -14.00 15.98
C GLN A 196 16.59 -13.11 14.98
N ASN A 197 17.86 -12.82 15.22
CA ASN A 197 18.74 -12.18 14.27
C ASN A 197 19.37 -13.22 13.33
N PRO A 198 19.65 -12.89 12.05
CA PRO A 198 20.37 -13.78 11.16
C PRO A 198 21.80 -14.04 11.70
N SER A 199 22.22 -15.30 11.68
CA SER A 199 23.54 -15.70 12.20
C SER A 199 24.67 -15.50 11.17
N TYR A 200 24.33 -15.32 9.89
CA TYR A 200 25.28 -15.22 8.76
C TYR A 200 26.30 -16.38 8.67
N LYS A 201 25.91 -17.56 9.17
CA LYS A 201 26.70 -18.80 9.11
C LYS A 201 26.34 -19.64 7.91
#